data_b6a3754e00e6b1452273245eb537aeae
#
_entry.id   b6a3754e00e6b1452273245eb537aeae
#
_cell.length_a   1.000
_cell.length_b   1.000
_cell.length_c   1.000
_cell.angle_alpha   90.00
_cell.angle_beta   90.00
_cell.angle_gamma   90.00
#
_symmetry.space_group_name_H-M   'P 1'
#
loop_
_entity.id
_entity.type
_entity.pdbx_description
1 polymer ?
#
loop_
_entity_poly.entity_id
_entity_poly.type
_entity_poly.pdbx_seq_one_letter_code
_entity_poly.pdbx_strand_id
1 'polypeptide(L)'
;MCIRDSLRLELKSLADVGLVGFPNAGKSTFLNHVSSAKPKIGNYPFTTLRPHLGTIKGNESSYVIADIPGLIEGASDGAGLGIKFLKHISRTGLLLIFVDLFSSENLSPLDQINSLQKELEAYKDDLTQKILWIVCNKVDLLKDEDVKKIEKEIQSVLNTKDVFMISAFTGKGTRELLNKLETEVCKS
;
A
#
# COMPACT_ATOMS: atom_id res chain seq x y z
N MET A 1 40.16 30.89 11.13
CA MET A 1 38.91 31.04 10.36
C MET A 1 38.31 29.64 10.24
N CYS A 2 37.30 29.29 11.05
CA CYS A 2 36.64 27.98 10.98
C CYS A 2 35.53 28.08 9.95
N ILE A 3 35.73 27.45 8.81
CA ILE A 3 34.66 27.25 7.81
C ILE A 3 33.83 26.10 8.32
N ARG A 4 32.59 26.36 8.76
CA ARG A 4 31.61 25.32 9.07
C ARG A 4 30.83 25.05 7.78
N ASP A 5 31.21 23.99 7.08
CA ASP A 5 30.41 23.48 5.97
C ASP A 5 29.24 22.69 6.53
N SER A 6 28.02 23.12 6.23
CA SER A 6 26.81 22.38 6.57
C SER A 6 26.35 21.58 5.37
N LEU A 7 26.31 20.25 5.49
CA LEU A 7 25.69 19.35 4.51
C LEU A 7 24.20 19.21 4.83
N ARG A 8 23.36 19.56 3.89
CA ARG A 8 21.92 19.31 3.96
C ARG A 8 21.62 17.98 3.28
N LEU A 9 21.39 16.95 4.07
CA LEU A 9 20.98 15.64 3.55
C LEU A 9 19.45 15.61 3.46
N GLU A 10 18.93 15.37 2.28
CA GLU A 10 17.50 15.20 2.04
C GLU A 10 17.21 13.74 1.71
N LEU A 11 16.46 13.06 2.59
CA LEU A 11 16.01 11.69 2.35
C LEU A 11 14.89 11.70 1.30
N LYS A 12 15.14 11.19 0.09
CA LYS A 12 14.22 11.33 -1.04
C LYS A 12 12.99 10.42 -0.96
N SER A 13 13.09 9.21 -0.44
CA SER A 13 11.93 8.33 -0.26
C SER A 13 12.11 7.42 0.95
N LEU A 14 11.01 7.08 1.63
CA LEU A 14 10.96 6.13 2.74
C LEU A 14 10.73 4.71 2.28
N ALA A 15 10.03 4.56 1.16
CA ALA A 15 9.68 3.29 0.55
C ALA A 15 9.41 3.49 -0.94
N ASP A 16 9.52 2.41 -1.70
CA ASP A 16 9.24 2.37 -3.13
C ASP A 16 7.77 2.12 -3.40
N VAL A 17 7.12 1.36 -2.51
CA VAL A 17 5.70 0.98 -2.58
C VAL A 17 4.99 1.28 -1.27
N GLY A 18 3.80 1.87 -1.34
CA GLY A 18 2.94 2.13 -0.19
C GLY A 18 1.74 1.18 -0.15
N LEU A 19 1.39 0.64 1.04
CA LEU A 19 0.16 -0.12 1.26
C LEU A 19 -0.90 0.78 1.89
N VAL A 20 -2.08 0.81 1.29
CA VAL A 20 -3.25 1.58 1.74
C VAL A 20 -4.45 0.64 1.82
N GLY A 21 -5.29 0.79 2.80
CA GLY A 21 -6.49 -0.05 2.95
C GLY A 21 -7.09 0.03 4.34
N PHE A 22 -8.31 -0.48 4.47
CA PHE A 22 -9.03 -0.53 5.72
C PHE A 22 -8.28 -1.29 6.83
N PRO A 23 -8.58 -1.04 8.11
CA PRO A 23 -8.13 -1.90 9.20
C PRO A 23 -8.48 -3.36 8.91
N ASN A 24 -7.61 -4.28 9.30
CA ASN A 24 -7.78 -5.72 9.08
C ASN A 24 -7.87 -6.21 7.61
N ALA A 25 -7.62 -5.35 6.62
CA ALA A 25 -7.53 -5.76 5.21
C ALA A 25 -6.34 -6.71 4.93
N GLY A 26 -5.45 -6.90 5.91
CA GLY A 26 -4.35 -7.87 5.84
C GLY A 26 -3.03 -7.28 5.32
N LYS A 27 -2.86 -5.96 5.32
CA LYS A 27 -1.63 -5.26 4.91
C LYS A 27 -0.40 -5.74 5.68
N SER A 28 -0.48 -5.72 7.01
CA SER A 28 0.64 -6.16 7.87
C SER A 28 0.90 -7.66 7.76
N THR A 29 -0.14 -8.48 7.53
CA THR A 29 0.01 -9.92 7.26
C THR A 29 0.76 -10.14 5.95
N PHE A 30 0.37 -9.43 4.89
CA PHE A 30 1.06 -9.46 3.61
C PHE A 30 2.52 -9.04 3.77
N LEU A 31 2.78 -7.90 4.42
CA LEU A 31 4.13 -7.40 4.62
C LEU A 31 5.02 -8.38 5.39
N ASN A 32 4.48 -9.04 6.43
CA ASN A 32 5.18 -10.09 7.18
C ASN A 32 5.46 -11.33 6.33
N HIS A 33 4.54 -11.69 5.44
CA HIS A 33 4.66 -12.87 4.58
C HIS A 33 5.74 -12.69 3.49
N VAL A 34 5.83 -11.50 2.89
CA VAL A 34 6.70 -11.25 1.73
C VAL A 34 8.06 -10.65 2.09
N SER A 35 8.21 -10.11 3.27
CA SER A 35 9.48 -9.52 3.72
C SER A 35 10.58 -10.55 3.92
N SER A 36 11.77 -10.25 3.42
CA SER A 36 12.97 -11.09 3.60
C SER A 36 13.51 -11.10 5.02
N ALA A 37 13.09 -10.15 5.85
CA ALA A 37 13.38 -10.06 7.28
C ALA A 37 12.12 -9.54 8.01
N LYS A 38 12.05 -9.69 9.34
CA LYS A 38 10.93 -9.13 10.12
C LYS A 38 10.78 -7.63 9.80
N PRO A 39 9.59 -7.15 9.42
CA PRO A 39 9.36 -5.75 9.17
C PRO A 39 9.78 -4.90 10.37
N LYS A 40 10.44 -3.79 10.10
CA LYS A 40 10.90 -2.86 11.13
C LYS A 40 9.88 -1.75 11.30
N ILE A 41 9.61 -1.41 12.55
CA ILE A 41 8.80 -0.24 12.89
C ILE A 41 9.70 0.98 12.76
N GLY A 42 9.36 1.89 11.86
CA GLY A 42 10.10 3.14 11.69
C GLY A 42 9.70 4.18 12.74
N ASN A 43 10.67 4.66 13.51
CA ASN A 43 10.49 5.85 14.37
C ASN A 43 10.96 7.08 13.60
N TYR A 44 10.04 7.73 12.92
CA TYR A 44 10.36 8.96 12.18
C TYR A 44 9.90 10.18 12.99
N PRO A 45 10.77 11.17 13.22
CA PRO A 45 10.48 12.33 14.10
C PRO A 45 9.29 13.18 13.63
N PHE A 46 8.89 13.02 12.38
CA PHE A 46 7.80 13.76 11.75
C PHE A 46 6.49 12.95 11.61
N THR A 47 6.45 11.71 12.14
CA THR A 47 5.26 10.85 12.11
C THR A 47 4.84 10.51 13.53
N THR A 48 3.57 10.67 13.82
CA THR A 48 2.95 10.11 15.04
C THR A 48 2.50 8.68 14.80
N LEU A 49 2.29 8.29 13.54
CA LEU A 49 2.05 6.93 13.12
C LEU A 49 3.40 6.25 12.84
N ARG A 50 3.52 5.01 13.26
CA ARG A 50 4.73 4.20 13.09
C ARG A 50 4.55 3.26 11.90
N PRO A 51 5.06 3.60 10.71
CA PRO A 51 4.96 2.72 9.55
C PRO A 51 5.75 1.43 9.77
N HIS A 52 5.22 0.34 9.28
CA HIS A 52 5.96 -0.91 9.20
C HIS A 52 6.65 -0.99 7.84
N LEU A 53 7.96 -1.13 7.83
CA LEU A 53 8.76 -1.22 6.62
C LEU A 53 9.25 -2.65 6.42
N GLY A 54 8.95 -3.21 5.26
CA GLY A 54 9.44 -4.51 4.84
C GLY A 54 10.36 -4.40 3.62
N THR A 55 11.52 -5.03 3.69
CA THR A 55 12.41 -5.15 2.54
C THR A 55 12.10 -6.42 1.77
N ILE A 56 11.82 -6.29 0.50
CA ILE A 56 11.56 -7.38 -0.41
C ILE A 56 12.82 -7.63 -1.24
N LYS A 57 13.25 -8.88 -1.29
CA LYS A 57 14.30 -9.30 -2.21
C LYS A 57 13.64 -9.78 -3.49
N GLY A 58 13.78 -9.00 -4.56
CA GLY A 58 13.43 -9.42 -5.90
C GLY A 58 14.51 -10.27 -6.54
N ASN A 59 14.34 -10.58 -7.82
CA ASN A 59 15.32 -11.35 -8.60
C ASN A 59 16.54 -10.50 -8.97
N GLU A 60 16.32 -9.22 -9.29
CA GLU A 60 17.37 -8.30 -9.77
C GLU A 60 17.70 -7.23 -8.73
N SER A 61 16.72 -6.80 -7.95
CA SER A 61 16.88 -5.70 -7.00
C SER A 61 16.12 -5.95 -5.70
N SER A 62 16.42 -5.14 -4.69
CA SER A 62 15.66 -5.10 -3.45
C SER A 62 14.90 -3.77 -3.37
N TYR A 63 13.65 -3.83 -2.92
CA TYR A 63 12.81 -2.65 -2.74
C TYR A 63 12.09 -2.67 -1.39
N VAL A 64 11.61 -1.52 -0.97
CA VAL A 64 10.98 -1.34 0.34
C VAL A 64 9.48 -1.10 0.16
N ILE A 65 8.69 -1.86 0.91
CA ILE A 65 7.24 -1.66 1.03
C ILE A 65 6.95 -1.07 2.40
N ALA A 66 6.12 -0.03 2.45
CA ALA A 66 5.63 0.58 3.68
C ALA A 66 4.15 0.25 3.91
N ASP A 67 3.82 -0.35 5.04
CA ASP A 67 2.45 -0.42 5.56
C ASP A 67 2.14 0.86 6.33
N ILE A 68 1.10 1.55 5.89
CA ILE A 68 0.70 2.86 6.38
C ILE A 68 -0.54 2.69 7.24
N PRO A 69 -0.39 2.60 8.58
CA PRO A 69 -1.55 2.51 9.46
C PRO A 69 -2.30 3.86 9.50
N GLY A 70 -3.62 3.80 9.61
CA GLY A 70 -4.43 4.95 10.02
C GLY A 70 -4.78 5.97 8.94
N LEU A 71 -4.74 5.62 7.63
CA LEU A 71 -5.32 6.49 6.60
C LEU A 71 -6.83 6.65 6.77
N ILE A 72 -7.52 5.64 7.29
CA ILE A 72 -8.97 5.61 7.46
C ILE A 72 -9.41 5.90 8.89
N GLU A 73 -8.58 5.62 9.90
CA GLU A 73 -8.92 5.83 11.32
C GLU A 73 -8.87 7.30 11.76
N GLY A 74 -8.37 8.21 10.95
CA GLY A 74 -8.12 9.61 11.30
C GLY A 74 -9.00 10.65 10.62
N ALA A 75 -9.93 10.25 9.75
CA ALA A 75 -10.83 11.20 9.08
C ALA A 75 -11.79 11.92 10.06
N SER A 76 -12.06 11.32 11.23
CA SER A 76 -12.93 11.90 12.26
C SER A 76 -12.23 12.79 13.30
N ASP A 77 -10.90 12.66 13.48
CA ASP A 77 -10.18 13.29 14.60
C ASP A 77 -9.18 14.38 14.22
N GLY A 78 -9.43 15.11 13.12
CA GLY A 78 -8.67 16.32 12.81
C GLY A 78 -7.39 16.09 12.02
N ALA A 79 -7.57 15.95 10.79
CA ALA A 79 -6.86 16.37 9.56
C ALA A 79 -5.34 16.69 9.55
N GLY A 80 -4.55 16.39 10.55
CA GLY A 80 -3.15 16.85 10.55
C GLY A 80 -2.09 15.76 10.45
N LEU A 81 -2.39 14.54 10.90
CA LEU A 81 -1.37 13.54 11.14
C LEU A 81 -1.06 12.66 9.91
N GLY A 82 -2.09 12.19 9.22
CA GLY A 82 -1.94 11.41 7.99
C GLY A 82 -1.31 12.24 6.86
N ILE A 83 -1.62 13.52 6.79
CA ILE A 83 -1.15 14.44 5.73
C ILE A 83 0.38 14.55 5.69
N LYS A 84 1.05 14.70 6.83
CA LYS A 84 2.52 14.79 6.86
C LYS A 84 3.19 13.50 6.42
N PHE A 85 2.59 12.37 6.74
CA PHE A 85 3.10 11.07 6.34
C PHE A 85 2.81 10.79 4.86
N LEU A 86 1.64 11.17 4.36
CA LEU A 86 1.32 11.10 2.92
C LEU A 86 2.27 11.93 2.06
N LYS A 87 2.79 13.05 2.55
CA LYS A 87 3.86 13.81 1.86
C LYS A 87 5.15 13.00 1.70
N HIS A 88 5.43 12.09 2.59
CA HIS A 88 6.58 11.18 2.44
C HIS A 88 6.27 9.98 1.56
N ILE A 89 5.00 9.55 1.50
CA ILE A 89 4.49 8.56 0.54
C ILE A 89 4.34 9.18 -0.84
N SER A 90 4.08 10.48 -0.93
CA SER A 90 4.04 11.18 -2.22
C SER A 90 5.34 11.00 -3.01
N ARG A 91 6.36 10.45 -2.38
CA ARG A 91 7.63 10.07 -3.00
C ARG A 91 7.72 8.57 -3.36
N THR A 92 6.74 7.74 -2.98
CA THR A 92 6.65 6.37 -3.49
C THR A 92 6.09 6.39 -4.91
N GLY A 93 6.63 5.59 -5.80
CA GLY A 93 6.17 5.52 -7.20
C GLY A 93 4.82 4.82 -7.33
N LEU A 94 4.47 3.90 -6.41
CA LEU A 94 3.34 2.99 -6.53
C LEU A 94 2.59 2.86 -5.20
N LEU A 95 1.25 2.81 -5.28
CA LEU A 95 0.37 2.53 -4.16
C LEU A 95 -0.45 1.27 -4.41
N LEU A 96 -0.51 0.39 -3.42
CA LEU A 96 -1.35 -0.79 -3.40
C LEU A 96 -2.57 -0.54 -2.52
N ILE A 97 -3.75 -0.54 -3.12
CA ILE A 97 -5.03 -0.46 -2.41
C ILE A 97 -5.44 -1.88 -1.99
N PHE A 98 -5.34 -2.16 -0.70
CA PHE A 98 -5.75 -3.44 -0.13
C PHE A 98 -7.25 -3.45 0.16
N VAL A 99 -7.93 -4.40 -0.44
CA VAL A 99 -9.37 -4.63 -0.32
C VAL A 99 -9.61 -5.95 0.41
N ASP A 100 -10.43 -5.93 1.43
CA ASP A 100 -10.86 -7.11 2.18
C ASP A 100 -12.07 -7.73 1.50
N LEU A 101 -11.90 -8.90 0.89
CA LEU A 101 -13.01 -9.63 0.25
C LEU A 101 -13.98 -10.26 1.26
N PHE A 102 -13.59 -10.30 2.53
CA PHE A 102 -14.39 -10.87 3.63
C PHE A 102 -14.48 -9.88 4.78
N SER A 103 -14.91 -8.63 4.45
CA SER A 103 -15.00 -7.55 5.43
C SER A 103 -16.07 -7.83 6.48
N SER A 104 -15.71 -7.64 7.75
CA SER A 104 -16.66 -7.69 8.86
C SER A 104 -17.67 -6.51 8.88
N GLU A 105 -17.36 -5.45 8.15
CA GLU A 105 -18.19 -4.24 8.05
C GLU A 105 -19.25 -4.34 6.94
N ASN A 106 -19.37 -5.49 6.27
CA ASN A 106 -20.28 -5.71 5.14
C ASN A 106 -20.14 -4.70 3.98
N LEU A 107 -18.97 -4.05 3.86
CA LEU A 107 -18.67 -3.17 2.75
C LEU A 107 -18.31 -3.99 1.51
N SER A 108 -18.93 -3.68 0.38
CA SER A 108 -18.55 -4.31 -0.88
C SER A 108 -17.10 -3.95 -1.26
N PRO A 109 -16.41 -4.78 -2.05
CA PRO A 109 -15.07 -4.46 -2.53
C PRO A 109 -14.99 -3.12 -3.26
N LEU A 110 -16.01 -2.79 -4.07
CA LEU A 110 -16.09 -1.52 -4.79
C LEU A 110 -16.30 -0.32 -3.84
N ASP A 111 -17.11 -0.48 -2.79
CA ASP A 111 -17.31 0.60 -1.80
C ASP A 111 -16.01 0.89 -1.04
N GLN A 112 -15.24 -0.15 -0.69
CA GLN A 112 -13.94 0.00 -0.07
C GLN A 112 -12.99 0.78 -0.98
N ILE A 113 -12.90 0.42 -2.27
CA ILE A 113 -12.04 1.10 -3.25
C ILE A 113 -12.45 2.56 -3.41
N ASN A 114 -13.74 2.82 -3.62
CA ASN A 114 -14.26 4.17 -3.80
C ASN A 114 -14.00 5.07 -2.58
N SER A 115 -14.17 4.52 -1.38
CA SER A 115 -13.89 5.25 -0.13
C SER A 115 -12.42 5.62 -0.01
N LEU A 116 -11.52 4.68 -0.32
CA LEU A 116 -10.08 4.91 -0.30
C LEU A 116 -9.63 5.90 -1.36
N GLN A 117 -10.17 5.82 -2.57
CA GLN A 117 -9.84 6.76 -3.64
C GLN A 117 -10.29 8.18 -3.29
N LYS A 118 -11.51 8.36 -2.77
CA LYS A 118 -11.99 9.66 -2.30
C LYS A 118 -11.11 10.24 -1.19
N GLU A 119 -10.66 9.41 -0.27
CA GLU A 119 -9.74 9.84 0.78
C GLU A 119 -8.40 10.27 0.20
N LEU A 120 -7.83 9.51 -0.72
CA LEU A 120 -6.59 9.86 -1.41
C LEU A 120 -6.72 11.15 -2.23
N GLU A 121 -7.86 11.38 -2.90
CA GLU A 121 -8.15 12.61 -3.66
C GLU A 121 -8.29 13.84 -2.76
N ALA A 122 -8.81 13.67 -1.55
CA ALA A 122 -8.94 14.77 -0.58
C ALA A 122 -7.58 15.33 -0.13
N TYR A 123 -6.53 14.54 -0.26
CA TYR A 123 -5.16 14.98 -0.01
C TYR A 123 -4.58 15.63 -1.27
N LYS A 124 -4.75 16.93 -1.40
CA LYS A 124 -4.42 17.83 -2.53
C LYS A 124 -2.99 17.75 -3.12
N ASP A 125 -2.14 16.87 -2.64
CA ASP A 125 -0.78 16.70 -3.13
C ASP A 125 -0.73 15.46 -4.03
N ASP A 126 -0.43 15.60 -5.33
CA ASP A 126 0.18 14.69 -6.33
C ASP A 126 -0.07 13.14 -6.25
N LEU A 127 -0.94 12.67 -5.34
CA LEU A 127 -1.23 11.24 -5.17
C LEU A 127 -2.12 10.69 -6.30
N THR A 128 -2.88 11.55 -6.95
CA THR A 128 -3.75 11.19 -8.08
C THR A 128 -2.95 10.82 -9.35
N GLN A 129 -1.67 11.23 -9.43
CA GLN A 129 -0.79 10.88 -10.53
C GLN A 129 -0.04 9.56 -10.31
N LYS A 130 -0.24 8.91 -9.15
CA LYS A 130 0.46 7.66 -8.83
C LYS A 130 -0.21 6.46 -9.46
N ILE A 131 0.63 5.48 -9.74
CA ILE A 131 0.14 4.18 -10.20
C ILE A 131 -0.57 3.52 -9.02
N LEU A 132 -1.88 3.29 -9.18
CA LEU A 132 -2.72 2.62 -8.19
C LEU A 132 -3.00 1.19 -8.64
N TRP A 133 -2.61 0.21 -7.85
CA TRP A 133 -2.96 -1.18 -8.06
C TRP A 133 -3.92 -1.65 -6.99
N ILE A 134 -4.91 -2.46 -7.38
CA ILE A 134 -5.91 -3.03 -6.47
C ILE A 134 -5.47 -4.43 -6.06
N VAL A 135 -5.40 -4.66 -4.76
CA VAL A 135 -5.03 -5.95 -4.19
C VAL A 135 -6.20 -6.49 -3.36
N CYS A 136 -6.93 -7.41 -3.93
CA CYS A 136 -8.05 -8.09 -3.27
C CYS A 136 -7.52 -9.27 -2.44
N ASN A 137 -7.59 -9.12 -1.12
CA ASN A 137 -7.05 -10.08 -0.17
C ASN A 137 -8.13 -10.99 0.42
N LYS A 138 -7.71 -12.11 1.01
CA LYS A 138 -8.51 -13.15 1.65
C LYS A 138 -9.28 -14.03 0.66
N VAL A 139 -8.72 -14.27 -0.53
CA VAL A 139 -9.32 -15.17 -1.53
C VAL A 139 -9.44 -16.62 -1.04
N ASP A 140 -8.70 -17.00 0.00
CA ASP A 140 -8.76 -18.31 0.65
C ASP A 140 -10.09 -18.57 1.36
N LEU A 141 -10.86 -17.52 1.67
CA LEU A 141 -12.18 -17.60 2.31
C LEU A 141 -13.33 -17.70 1.31
N LEU A 142 -13.07 -17.61 0.02
CA LEU A 142 -14.06 -17.59 -1.05
C LEU A 142 -13.85 -18.76 -2.02
N LYS A 143 -14.91 -19.12 -2.74
CA LYS A 143 -14.80 -20.09 -3.85
C LYS A 143 -14.15 -19.44 -5.06
N ASP A 144 -13.40 -20.21 -5.83
CA ASP A 144 -12.69 -19.70 -7.02
C ASP A 144 -13.63 -19.07 -8.07
N GLU A 145 -14.89 -19.52 -8.14
CA GLU A 145 -15.90 -18.93 -9.03
C GLU A 145 -16.29 -17.50 -8.59
N ASP A 146 -16.46 -17.28 -7.29
CA ASP A 146 -16.80 -15.98 -6.74
C ASP A 146 -15.63 -15.01 -6.85
N VAL A 147 -14.40 -15.49 -6.62
CA VAL A 147 -13.17 -14.71 -6.82
C VAL A 147 -13.10 -14.19 -8.25
N LYS A 148 -13.32 -15.05 -9.26
CA LYS A 148 -13.30 -14.65 -10.67
C LYS A 148 -14.41 -13.66 -11.05
N LYS A 149 -15.58 -13.76 -10.43
CA LYS A 149 -16.67 -12.80 -10.64
C LYS A 149 -16.31 -11.43 -10.11
N ILE A 150 -15.83 -11.37 -8.88
CA ILE A 150 -15.40 -10.12 -8.23
C ILE A 150 -14.26 -9.46 -9.00
N GLU A 151 -13.27 -10.24 -9.44
CA GLU A 151 -12.16 -9.74 -10.25
C GLU A 151 -12.65 -9.04 -11.52
N LYS A 152 -13.51 -9.72 -12.29
CA LYS A 152 -14.09 -9.16 -13.53
C LYS A 152 -14.94 -7.91 -13.28
N GLU A 153 -15.71 -7.91 -12.20
CA GLU A 153 -16.53 -6.77 -11.81
C GLU A 153 -15.63 -5.54 -11.52
N ILE A 154 -14.61 -5.70 -10.69
CA ILE A 154 -13.67 -4.62 -10.34
C ILE A 154 -12.95 -4.13 -11.61
N GLN A 155 -12.43 -5.03 -12.43
CA GLN A 155 -11.74 -4.69 -13.68
C GLN A 155 -12.64 -3.91 -14.64
N SER A 156 -13.91 -4.32 -14.75
CA SER A 156 -14.89 -3.67 -15.63
C SER A 156 -15.27 -2.27 -15.12
N VAL A 157 -15.54 -2.12 -13.81
CA VAL A 157 -15.98 -0.85 -13.23
C VAL A 157 -14.86 0.18 -13.21
N LEU A 158 -13.64 -0.24 -12.85
CA LEU A 158 -12.50 0.67 -12.75
C LEU A 158 -11.72 0.81 -14.06
N ASN A 159 -12.11 0.08 -15.11
CA ASN A 159 -11.42 0.03 -16.40
C ASN A 159 -9.91 -0.18 -16.26
N THR A 160 -9.49 -1.06 -15.35
CA THR A 160 -8.10 -1.38 -15.07
C THR A 160 -7.85 -2.87 -15.11
N LYS A 161 -6.64 -3.26 -15.52
CA LYS A 161 -6.14 -4.64 -15.44
C LYS A 161 -5.25 -4.89 -14.25
N ASP A 162 -4.94 -3.85 -13.48
CA ASP A 162 -4.04 -3.91 -12.34
C ASP A 162 -4.80 -4.30 -11.05
N VAL A 163 -5.49 -5.44 -11.14
CA VAL A 163 -6.23 -6.08 -10.05
C VAL A 163 -5.59 -7.42 -9.74
N PHE A 164 -5.22 -7.63 -8.49
CA PHE A 164 -4.53 -8.83 -8.01
C PHE A 164 -5.36 -9.53 -6.95
N MET A 165 -5.59 -10.82 -7.15
CA MET A 165 -6.36 -11.66 -6.23
C MET A 165 -5.38 -12.48 -5.39
N ILE A 166 -5.27 -12.16 -4.09
CA ILE A 166 -4.27 -12.79 -3.21
C ILE A 166 -4.86 -13.33 -1.91
N SER A 167 -4.11 -14.20 -1.28
CA SER A 167 -4.23 -14.50 0.14
C SER A 167 -2.90 -14.21 0.82
N ALA A 168 -2.86 -13.17 1.62
CA ALA A 168 -1.69 -12.83 2.42
C ALA A 168 -1.37 -13.91 3.46
N PHE A 169 -2.37 -14.70 3.86
CA PHE A 169 -2.21 -15.78 4.83
C PHE A 169 -1.58 -17.04 4.21
N THR A 170 -2.08 -17.48 3.06
CA THR A 170 -1.60 -18.72 2.40
C THR A 170 -0.47 -18.47 1.41
N GLY A 171 -0.27 -17.22 0.99
CA GLY A 171 0.68 -16.85 -0.06
C GLY A 171 0.14 -17.01 -1.50
N LYS A 172 -1.12 -17.47 -1.68
CA LYS A 172 -1.73 -17.60 -3.01
C LYS A 172 -1.72 -16.25 -3.72
N GLY A 173 -1.23 -16.18 -4.97
CA GLY A 173 -1.20 -14.97 -5.80
C GLY A 173 -0.10 -13.95 -5.44
N THR A 174 0.55 -14.05 -4.27
CA THR A 174 1.54 -13.05 -3.82
C THR A 174 2.77 -13.00 -4.73
N ARG A 175 3.21 -14.13 -5.25
CA ARG A 175 4.40 -14.20 -6.12
C ARG A 175 4.20 -13.45 -7.44
N GLU A 176 3.03 -13.55 -8.03
CA GLU A 176 2.68 -12.82 -9.27
C GLU A 176 2.69 -11.30 -9.02
N LEU A 177 2.06 -10.86 -7.93
CA LEU A 177 2.07 -9.47 -7.51
C LEU A 177 3.51 -8.96 -7.31
N LEU A 178 4.37 -9.70 -6.60
CA LEU A 178 5.75 -9.31 -6.33
C LEU A 178 6.59 -9.20 -7.62
N ASN A 179 6.46 -10.13 -8.54
CA ASN A 179 7.18 -10.09 -9.83
C ASN A 179 6.79 -8.84 -10.63
N LYS A 180 5.51 -8.49 -10.63
CA LYS A 180 5.03 -7.31 -11.34
C LYS A 180 5.47 -6.02 -10.64
N LEU A 181 5.48 -6.00 -9.30
CA LEU A 181 6.01 -4.89 -8.50
C LEU A 181 7.48 -4.64 -8.80
N GLU A 182 8.31 -5.68 -8.80
CA GLU A 182 9.73 -5.57 -9.12
C GLU A 182 9.94 -4.92 -10.49
N THR A 183 9.19 -5.37 -11.51
CA THR A 183 9.27 -4.82 -12.86
C THR A 183 8.90 -3.34 -12.90
N GLU A 184 7.93 -2.90 -12.10
CA GLU A 184 7.48 -1.50 -12.11
C GLU A 184 8.42 -0.60 -11.31
N VAL A 185 8.88 -1.05 -10.15
CA VAL A 185 9.84 -0.32 -9.31
C VAL A 185 11.17 -0.12 -10.03
N CYS A 186 11.64 -1.10 -10.82
CA CYS A 186 12.88 -0.98 -11.58
C CYS A 186 12.79 -0.01 -12.77
N LYS A 187 11.59 0.40 -13.20
CA LYS A 187 11.42 1.40 -14.28
C LYS A 187 11.47 2.84 -13.76
N SER A 188 11.27 3.04 -12.45
CA SER A 188 11.24 4.35 -11.79
C SER A 188 12.61 4.80 -11.34
#